data_46b26100f4c848a00674b806821cda01
#
_entry.id   46b26100f4c848a00674b806821cda01
#
_cell.length_a   1.000
_cell.length_b   1.000
_cell.length_c   1.000
_cell.angle_alpha   90.00
_cell.angle_beta   90.00
_cell.angle_gamma   90.00
#
_symmetry.space_group_name_H-M   'P 1'
#
loop_
_entity.id
_entity.type
_entity.pdbx_description
1 polymer ?
#
loop_
_entity_poly.entity_id
_entity_poly.type
_entity_poly.pdbx_seq_one_letter_code
_entity_poly.pdbx_strand_id
1 'polypeptide(L)'
;MKRVLIIDVLNMYLRSYIVVPSLSTNGQPIGGLVGTIKSLQKLARETKPDHIVFAWDGPNGSMKRKIMDKNYKEGRKPIRLNRAFHNLSEDEETQNKVWQQSRLMEYLNIMPVIQTILPEIEADDVISYITQMPYYKGWQKIIVSNDKDFMQLCDEETVLMRPVKKELLNKSRITEQTGVHPTNMALARAIIGDASDNLPGIKGAGFATVAKRLDFLSEEKTYTIDEVIEHCENSNSTLKFFSNVIEGRELVEHNYKMMQLYSPQMSIQAKTITKEAIENFEFTFNKTELIKMMNIDGFSDLNLSDLTAHMNRIAREN
;
A
#
# COMPACT_ATOMS: atom_id res chain seq x y z
N MET A 1 -18.74 -13.86 6.31
CA MET A 1 -18.45 -12.47 5.85
C MET A 1 -17.49 -12.60 4.69
N LYS A 2 -17.83 -12.03 3.54
CA LYS A 2 -16.94 -12.02 2.36
C LYS A 2 -15.70 -11.15 2.64
N ARG A 3 -14.60 -11.46 1.93
CA ARG A 3 -13.31 -10.81 2.12
C ARG A 3 -12.72 -10.34 0.81
N VAL A 4 -12.21 -9.11 0.77
CA VAL A 4 -11.38 -8.63 -0.33
C VAL A 4 -9.94 -8.40 0.16
N LEU A 5 -8.98 -8.96 -0.56
CA LEU A 5 -7.55 -8.75 -0.35
C LEU A 5 -7.09 -7.67 -1.33
N ILE A 6 -6.63 -6.52 -0.81
CA ILE A 6 -6.21 -5.38 -1.61
C ILE A 6 -4.70 -5.23 -1.43
N ILE A 7 -3.95 -5.45 -2.50
CA ILE A 7 -2.50 -5.56 -2.46
C ILE A 7 -1.86 -4.33 -3.10
N ASP A 8 -1.05 -3.61 -2.32
CA ASP A 8 -0.08 -2.65 -2.80
C ASP A 8 1.05 -3.41 -3.50
N VAL A 9 0.99 -3.40 -4.83
CA VAL A 9 1.83 -4.30 -5.63
C VAL A 9 3.29 -3.94 -5.56
N LEU A 10 3.62 -2.66 -5.73
CA LEU A 10 5.03 -2.26 -5.73
C LEU A 10 5.69 -2.49 -4.38
N ASN A 11 4.98 -2.25 -3.28
CA ASN A 11 5.47 -2.54 -1.93
C ASN A 11 5.80 -4.04 -1.76
N MET A 12 4.94 -4.94 -2.21
CA MET A 12 5.15 -6.37 -2.14
C MET A 12 6.21 -6.87 -3.13
N TYR A 13 6.16 -6.41 -4.38
CA TYR A 13 7.07 -6.78 -5.44
C TYR A 13 8.51 -6.35 -5.16
N LEU A 14 8.73 -5.08 -4.83
CA LEU A 14 10.08 -4.54 -4.60
C LEU A 14 10.77 -5.21 -3.41
N ARG A 15 10.03 -5.57 -2.39
CA ARG A 15 10.56 -6.37 -1.30
C ARG A 15 11.03 -7.75 -1.78
N SER A 16 10.22 -8.42 -2.59
CA SER A 16 10.59 -9.72 -3.16
C SER A 16 11.80 -9.60 -4.07
N TYR A 17 11.86 -8.54 -4.88
CA TYR A 17 12.96 -8.21 -5.76
C TYR A 17 14.31 -8.07 -5.02
N ILE A 18 14.28 -7.45 -3.82
CA ILE A 18 15.48 -7.26 -2.99
C ILE A 18 15.90 -8.55 -2.28
N VAL A 19 14.94 -9.39 -1.84
CA VAL A 19 15.20 -10.46 -0.87
C VAL A 19 15.32 -11.83 -1.52
N VAL A 20 14.58 -12.11 -2.60
CA VAL A 20 14.46 -13.47 -3.17
C VAL A 20 15.52 -13.72 -4.23
N PRO A 21 16.49 -14.63 -4.02
CA PRO A 21 17.57 -14.91 -4.97
C PRO A 21 17.19 -16.00 -5.97
N SER A 22 16.08 -15.83 -6.69
CA SER A 22 15.65 -16.82 -7.70
C SER A 22 16.14 -16.43 -9.09
N LEU A 23 16.57 -17.44 -9.86
CA LEU A 23 16.97 -17.32 -11.26
C LEU A 23 15.99 -18.09 -12.16
N SER A 24 15.79 -17.56 -13.37
CA SER A 24 15.09 -18.24 -14.46
C SER A 24 15.95 -19.36 -15.06
N THR A 25 15.37 -20.14 -15.97
CA THR A 25 16.08 -21.23 -16.69
C THR A 25 17.30 -20.74 -17.48
N ASN A 26 17.29 -19.50 -17.92
CA ASN A 26 18.38 -18.85 -18.66
C ASN A 26 19.26 -17.93 -17.78
N GLY A 27 19.17 -18.06 -16.45
CA GLY A 27 20.04 -17.38 -15.50
C GLY A 27 19.66 -15.93 -15.18
N GLN A 28 18.52 -15.43 -15.64
CA GLN A 28 18.06 -14.08 -15.33
C GLN A 28 17.41 -14.02 -13.92
N PRO A 29 17.65 -12.97 -13.14
CA PRO A 29 16.97 -12.77 -11.85
C PRO A 29 15.45 -12.70 -12.04
N ILE A 30 14.72 -13.49 -11.25
CA ILE A 30 13.23 -13.51 -11.22
C ILE A 30 12.68 -13.44 -9.80
N GLY A 31 13.48 -12.98 -8.84
CA GLY A 31 13.11 -12.98 -7.42
C GLY A 31 11.86 -12.16 -7.11
N GLY A 32 11.68 -11.02 -7.78
CA GLY A 32 10.50 -10.17 -7.63
C GLY A 32 9.22 -10.89 -8.04
N LEU A 33 9.26 -11.53 -9.21
CA LEU A 33 8.17 -12.32 -9.76
C LEU A 33 7.83 -13.53 -8.86
N VAL A 34 8.81 -14.38 -8.59
CA VAL A 34 8.65 -15.61 -7.78
C VAL A 34 8.17 -15.26 -6.36
N GLY A 35 8.80 -14.28 -5.71
CA GLY A 35 8.46 -13.90 -4.35
C GLY A 35 7.06 -13.30 -4.22
N THR A 36 6.62 -12.54 -5.25
CA THR A 36 5.26 -12.00 -5.28
C THR A 36 4.22 -13.10 -5.42
N ILE A 37 4.41 -14.05 -6.34
CA ILE A 37 3.48 -15.20 -6.50
C ILE A 37 3.47 -16.08 -5.24
N LYS A 38 4.61 -16.35 -4.61
CA LYS A 38 4.67 -17.06 -3.31
C LYS A 38 3.95 -16.31 -2.21
N SER A 39 4.07 -14.99 -2.18
CA SER A 39 3.36 -14.15 -1.22
C SER A 39 1.85 -14.18 -1.46
N LEU A 40 1.41 -14.09 -2.71
CA LEU A 40 0.00 -14.25 -3.10
C LEU A 40 -0.55 -15.60 -2.64
N GLN A 41 0.16 -16.70 -2.92
CA GLN A 41 -0.23 -18.05 -2.49
C GLN A 41 -0.43 -18.11 -0.97
N LYS A 42 0.56 -17.60 -0.21
CA LYS A 42 0.50 -17.57 1.26
C LYS A 42 -0.70 -16.76 1.75
N LEU A 43 -0.89 -15.56 1.21
CA LEU A 43 -2.00 -14.66 1.57
C LEU A 43 -3.36 -15.28 1.25
N ALA A 44 -3.51 -15.89 0.08
CA ALA A 44 -4.75 -16.57 -0.31
C ALA A 44 -5.10 -17.72 0.64
N ARG A 45 -4.09 -18.47 1.12
CA ARG A 45 -4.27 -19.53 2.11
C ARG A 45 -4.66 -18.99 3.49
N GLU A 46 -3.97 -17.94 3.96
CA GLU A 46 -4.16 -17.39 5.30
C GLU A 46 -5.46 -16.59 5.43
N THR A 47 -5.82 -15.82 4.41
CA THR A 47 -6.98 -14.92 4.47
C THR A 47 -8.26 -15.50 3.83
N LYS A 48 -8.12 -16.49 2.96
CA LYS A 48 -9.21 -17.10 2.19
C LYS A 48 -10.14 -16.05 1.56
N PRO A 49 -9.59 -15.13 0.73
CA PRO A 49 -10.35 -14.02 0.19
C PRO A 49 -11.34 -14.49 -0.88
N ASP A 50 -12.46 -13.80 -1.00
CA ASP A 50 -13.40 -13.97 -2.11
C ASP A 50 -12.89 -13.20 -3.34
N HIS A 51 -12.38 -11.98 -3.16
CA HIS A 51 -11.74 -11.17 -4.21
C HIS A 51 -10.28 -10.85 -3.86
N ILE A 52 -9.46 -10.75 -4.91
CA ILE A 52 -8.07 -10.28 -4.82
C ILE A 52 -7.91 -9.13 -5.80
N VAL A 53 -7.46 -7.98 -5.31
CA VAL A 53 -7.17 -6.80 -6.12
C VAL A 53 -5.70 -6.42 -5.97
N PHE A 54 -5.00 -6.29 -7.09
CA PHE A 54 -3.65 -5.77 -7.19
C PHE A 54 -3.70 -4.32 -7.67
N ALA A 55 -3.35 -3.38 -6.81
CA ALA A 55 -3.26 -1.98 -7.14
C ALA A 55 -1.82 -1.61 -7.52
N TRP A 56 -1.62 -1.17 -8.75
CA TRP A 56 -0.35 -0.73 -9.28
C TRP A 56 -0.25 0.79 -9.25
N ASP A 57 0.94 1.31 -9.02
CA ASP A 57 1.22 2.71 -9.35
C ASP A 57 1.14 2.90 -10.86
N GLY A 58 0.35 3.87 -11.28
CA GLY A 58 0.26 4.22 -12.68
C GLY A 58 1.50 4.93 -13.20
N PRO A 59 1.72 4.95 -14.52
CA PRO A 59 2.74 5.80 -15.11
C PRO A 59 2.56 7.24 -14.63
N ASN A 60 3.63 7.88 -14.15
CA ASN A 60 3.61 9.22 -13.55
C ASN A 60 2.69 9.36 -12.33
N GLY A 61 2.43 8.29 -11.57
CA GLY A 61 1.49 8.26 -10.46
C GLY A 61 1.68 9.40 -9.45
N SER A 62 2.92 9.73 -9.10
CA SER A 62 3.23 10.81 -8.16
C SER A 62 3.17 12.23 -8.76
N MET A 63 2.79 12.39 -10.03
CA MET A 63 2.82 13.69 -10.72
C MET A 63 2.00 14.76 -10.02
N LYS A 64 0.80 14.45 -9.56
CA LYS A 64 -0.08 15.39 -8.86
C LYS A 64 0.55 15.90 -7.56
N ARG A 65 1.13 14.99 -6.76
CA ARG A 65 1.82 15.35 -5.53
C ARG A 65 3.10 16.15 -5.82
N LYS A 66 3.84 15.83 -6.90
CA LYS A 66 5.01 16.62 -7.34
C LYS A 66 4.67 18.01 -7.86
N ILE A 67 3.47 18.21 -8.39
CA ILE A 67 2.99 19.56 -8.74
C ILE A 67 2.74 20.39 -7.48
N MET A 68 2.23 19.79 -6.41
CA MET A 68 2.00 20.44 -5.13
C MET A 68 3.31 20.67 -4.36
N ASP A 69 4.23 19.71 -4.42
CA ASP A 69 5.55 19.79 -3.81
C ASP A 69 6.60 19.15 -4.73
N LYS A 70 7.46 20.00 -5.30
CA LYS A 70 8.52 19.54 -6.22
C LYS A 70 9.52 18.59 -5.57
N ASN A 71 9.70 18.69 -4.26
CA ASN A 71 10.64 17.86 -3.50
C ASN A 71 10.03 16.51 -3.11
N TYR A 72 8.74 16.30 -3.35
CA TYR A 72 8.05 15.05 -3.00
C TYR A 72 8.74 13.84 -3.63
N LYS A 73 9.16 12.90 -2.80
CA LYS A 73 9.92 11.70 -3.19
C LYS A 73 11.25 11.99 -3.93
N GLU A 74 11.77 13.24 -3.85
CA GLU A 74 13.07 13.58 -4.43
C GLU A 74 14.21 12.89 -3.66
N GLY A 75 15.25 12.48 -4.38
CA GLY A 75 16.43 11.84 -3.77
C GLY A 75 16.21 10.42 -3.25
N ARG A 76 15.05 9.79 -3.49
CA ARG A 76 14.87 8.36 -3.20
C ARG A 76 15.91 7.55 -3.96
N LYS A 77 16.70 6.76 -3.22
CA LYS A 77 17.72 5.89 -3.82
C LYS A 77 17.05 4.81 -4.67
N PRO A 78 17.61 4.50 -5.85
CA PRO A 78 17.14 3.39 -6.66
C PRO A 78 17.14 2.09 -5.86
N ILE A 79 16.07 1.31 -5.98
CA ILE A 79 15.98 0.00 -5.36
C ILE A 79 16.83 -0.95 -6.18
N ARG A 80 17.82 -1.53 -5.55
CA ARG A 80 18.80 -2.45 -6.14
C ARG A 80 18.36 -3.90 -5.94
N LEU A 81 18.77 -4.74 -6.89
CA LEU A 81 18.56 -6.17 -6.85
C LEU A 81 19.24 -6.82 -5.62
N ASN A 82 18.82 -8.03 -5.29
CA ASN A 82 19.47 -8.84 -4.27
C ASN A 82 20.99 -8.90 -4.49
N ARG A 83 21.76 -8.73 -3.41
CA ARG A 83 23.23 -8.72 -3.44
C ARG A 83 23.88 -10.00 -3.95
N ALA A 84 23.12 -11.10 -4.09
CA ALA A 84 23.59 -12.31 -4.74
C ALA A 84 23.85 -12.13 -6.25
N PHE A 85 23.36 -11.04 -6.86
CA PHE A 85 23.46 -10.76 -8.30
C PHE A 85 24.27 -9.47 -8.54
N HIS A 86 25.55 -9.50 -8.24
CA HIS A 86 26.43 -8.32 -8.34
C HIS A 86 26.88 -7.95 -9.75
N ASN A 87 26.57 -8.78 -10.75
CA ASN A 87 27.14 -8.69 -12.09
C ASN A 87 26.29 -7.89 -13.08
N LEU A 88 25.13 -7.38 -12.68
CA LEU A 88 24.29 -6.56 -13.54
C LEU A 88 24.63 -5.07 -13.40
N SER A 89 24.73 -4.38 -14.51
CA SER A 89 24.77 -2.92 -14.56
C SER A 89 23.44 -2.32 -14.09
N GLU A 90 23.41 -1.03 -13.81
CA GLU A 90 22.19 -0.33 -13.39
C GLU A 90 21.09 -0.37 -14.47
N ASP A 91 21.50 -0.30 -15.75
CA ASP A 91 20.58 -0.39 -16.87
C ASP A 91 19.98 -1.80 -17.01
N GLU A 92 20.83 -2.83 -16.89
CA GLU A 92 20.37 -4.23 -16.91
C GLU A 92 19.43 -4.54 -15.72
N GLU A 93 19.75 -4.04 -14.52
CA GLU A 93 18.83 -4.18 -13.37
C GLU A 93 17.50 -3.47 -13.63
N THR A 94 17.52 -2.29 -14.25
CA THR A 94 16.30 -1.55 -14.56
C THR A 94 15.45 -2.29 -15.59
N GLN A 95 16.07 -2.80 -16.66
CA GLN A 95 15.39 -3.60 -17.67
C GLN A 95 14.82 -4.89 -17.08
N ASN A 96 15.59 -5.58 -16.26
CA ASN A 96 15.15 -6.81 -15.58
C ASN A 96 13.96 -6.53 -14.65
N LYS A 97 13.98 -5.43 -13.90
CA LYS A 97 12.89 -5.02 -13.01
C LYS A 97 11.60 -4.76 -13.78
N VAL A 98 11.68 -4.02 -14.89
CA VAL A 98 10.52 -3.74 -15.75
C VAL A 98 9.98 -5.04 -16.37
N TRP A 99 10.88 -5.89 -16.87
CA TRP A 99 10.49 -7.20 -17.44
C TRP A 99 9.75 -8.06 -16.40
N GLN A 100 10.28 -8.18 -15.18
CA GLN A 100 9.62 -8.96 -14.13
C GLN A 100 8.23 -8.40 -13.77
N GLN A 101 8.05 -7.07 -13.74
CA GLN A 101 6.74 -6.46 -13.48
C GLN A 101 5.75 -6.77 -14.61
N SER A 102 6.16 -6.61 -15.87
CA SER A 102 5.33 -6.96 -17.02
C SER A 102 4.96 -8.43 -17.00
N ARG A 103 5.94 -9.30 -16.70
CA ARG A 103 5.70 -10.75 -16.61
C ARG A 103 4.78 -11.11 -15.45
N LEU A 104 4.87 -10.40 -14.32
CA LEU A 104 3.94 -10.57 -13.21
C LEU A 104 2.51 -10.21 -13.62
N MET A 105 2.30 -9.11 -14.37
CA MET A 105 0.97 -8.76 -14.89
C MET A 105 0.39 -9.87 -15.77
N GLU A 106 1.22 -10.50 -16.64
CA GLU A 106 0.80 -11.63 -17.45
C GLU A 106 0.35 -12.84 -16.60
N TYR A 107 1.10 -13.16 -15.53
CA TYR A 107 0.70 -14.20 -14.58
C TYR A 107 -0.63 -13.90 -13.89
N LEU A 108 -0.84 -12.64 -13.49
CA LEU A 108 -2.07 -12.22 -12.84
C LEU A 108 -3.27 -12.23 -13.80
N ASN A 109 -3.06 -11.94 -15.10
CA ASN A 109 -4.11 -11.97 -16.11
C ASN A 109 -4.71 -13.36 -16.36
N ILE A 110 -4.00 -14.43 -16.04
CA ILE A 110 -4.50 -15.81 -16.18
C ILE A 110 -5.04 -16.38 -14.86
N MET A 111 -5.06 -15.56 -13.80
CA MET A 111 -5.60 -15.88 -12.48
C MET A 111 -6.85 -15.04 -12.18
N PRO A 112 -7.71 -15.47 -11.25
CA PRO A 112 -8.89 -14.71 -10.83
C PRO A 112 -8.48 -13.53 -9.91
N VAL A 113 -7.67 -12.62 -10.44
CA VAL A 113 -7.07 -11.49 -9.75
C VAL A 113 -7.35 -10.21 -10.52
N ILE A 114 -8.06 -9.29 -9.90
CA ILE A 114 -8.34 -7.98 -10.46
C ILE A 114 -7.06 -7.13 -10.43
N GLN A 115 -6.70 -6.52 -11.53
CA GLN A 115 -5.58 -5.58 -11.60
C GLN A 115 -6.11 -4.18 -11.90
N THR A 116 -5.60 -3.19 -11.14
CA THR A 116 -5.90 -1.77 -11.36
C THR A 116 -4.60 -1.01 -11.58
N ILE A 117 -4.51 -0.32 -12.71
CA ILE A 117 -3.40 0.59 -13.04
C ILE A 117 -3.99 1.81 -13.75
N LEU A 118 -3.72 3.00 -13.23
CA LEU A 118 -4.30 4.25 -13.73
C LEU A 118 -3.21 5.29 -13.93
N PRO A 119 -3.07 5.87 -15.13
CA PRO A 119 -2.08 6.93 -15.38
C PRO A 119 -2.24 8.09 -14.39
N GLU A 120 -1.12 8.63 -13.94
CA GLU A 120 -1.03 9.79 -13.03
C GLU A 120 -1.69 9.59 -11.65
N ILE A 121 -1.92 8.33 -11.24
CA ILE A 121 -2.51 8.00 -9.94
C ILE A 121 -1.63 6.98 -9.23
N GLU A 122 -1.33 7.25 -7.96
CA GLU A 122 -0.62 6.32 -7.09
C GLU A 122 -1.54 5.19 -6.61
N ALA A 123 -0.96 4.02 -6.36
CA ALA A 123 -1.69 2.87 -5.81
C ALA A 123 -2.43 3.22 -4.51
N ASP A 124 -1.88 4.11 -3.69
CA ASP A 124 -2.46 4.53 -2.41
C ASP A 124 -3.85 5.15 -2.58
N ASP A 125 -4.03 6.02 -3.58
CA ASP A 125 -5.32 6.64 -3.90
C ASP A 125 -6.32 5.60 -4.42
N VAL A 126 -5.84 4.65 -5.23
CA VAL A 126 -6.69 3.55 -5.76
C VAL A 126 -7.13 2.62 -4.62
N ILE A 127 -6.21 2.22 -3.75
CA ILE A 127 -6.50 1.38 -2.57
C ILE A 127 -7.51 2.08 -1.66
N SER A 128 -7.28 3.36 -1.39
CA SER A 128 -8.21 4.16 -0.61
C SER A 128 -9.61 4.20 -1.22
N TYR A 129 -9.71 4.45 -2.51
CA TYR A 129 -11.00 4.44 -3.20
C TYR A 129 -11.69 3.09 -3.09
N ILE A 130 -10.96 1.99 -3.32
CA ILE A 130 -11.50 0.62 -3.24
C ILE A 130 -12.07 0.33 -1.85
N THR A 131 -11.40 0.76 -0.76
CA THR A 131 -11.90 0.53 0.60
C THR A 131 -13.20 1.27 0.88
N GLN A 132 -13.49 2.35 0.16
CA GLN A 132 -14.68 3.18 0.31
C GLN A 132 -15.81 2.83 -0.68
N MET A 133 -15.58 1.90 -1.61
CA MET A 133 -16.58 1.54 -2.63
C MET A 133 -17.82 0.90 -2.00
N PRO A 134 -19.03 1.33 -2.37
CA PRO A 134 -20.28 0.69 -1.93
C PRO A 134 -20.35 -0.80 -2.24
N TYR A 135 -19.68 -1.25 -3.31
CA TYR A 135 -19.59 -2.65 -3.72
C TYR A 135 -19.02 -3.55 -2.60
N TYR A 136 -18.03 -3.05 -1.84
CA TYR A 136 -17.40 -3.79 -0.75
C TYR A 136 -17.96 -3.44 0.65
N LYS A 137 -19.09 -2.76 0.72
CA LYS A 137 -19.76 -2.51 2.01
C LYS A 137 -20.18 -3.85 2.66
N GLY A 138 -19.87 -4.03 3.93
CA GLY A 138 -20.13 -5.28 4.67
C GLY A 138 -19.09 -6.39 4.43
N TRP A 139 -18.07 -6.14 3.59
CA TRP A 139 -16.97 -7.07 3.41
C TRP A 139 -15.81 -6.72 4.35
N GLN A 140 -15.06 -7.73 4.79
CA GLN A 140 -13.76 -7.49 5.39
C GLN A 140 -12.76 -7.10 4.31
N LYS A 141 -12.21 -5.90 4.42
CA LYS A 141 -11.18 -5.39 3.54
C LYS A 141 -9.81 -5.57 4.20
N ILE A 142 -8.89 -6.27 3.54
CA ILE A 142 -7.54 -6.55 4.02
C ILE A 142 -6.55 -5.85 3.09
N ILE A 143 -6.02 -4.70 3.52
CA ILE A 143 -4.95 -4.01 2.81
C ILE A 143 -3.63 -4.71 3.13
N VAL A 144 -2.84 -5.04 2.10
CA VAL A 144 -1.51 -5.64 2.24
C VAL A 144 -0.45 -4.65 1.81
N SER A 145 0.16 -3.99 2.76
CA SER A 145 1.28 -3.06 2.56
C SER A 145 2.07 -2.86 3.85
N ASN A 146 3.32 -2.45 3.75
CA ASN A 146 4.12 -2.01 4.90
C ASN A 146 3.98 -0.50 5.15
N ASP A 147 3.31 0.21 4.27
CA ASP A 147 3.11 1.64 4.41
C ASP A 147 2.20 1.95 5.62
N LYS A 148 2.62 2.95 6.39
CA LYS A 148 1.89 3.39 7.59
C LYS A 148 0.72 4.30 7.23
N ASP A 149 0.72 4.89 6.04
CA ASP A 149 -0.34 5.80 5.64
C ASP A 149 -1.68 5.08 5.51
N PHE A 150 -1.66 3.77 5.21
CA PHE A 150 -2.88 2.96 5.24
C PHE A 150 -3.50 2.74 6.61
N MET A 151 -2.80 3.05 7.71
CA MET A 151 -3.40 2.99 9.06
C MET A 151 -4.63 3.89 9.19
N GLN A 152 -4.67 5.01 8.46
CA GLN A 152 -5.80 5.94 8.44
C GLN A 152 -7.09 5.34 7.82
N LEU A 153 -6.97 4.27 7.01
CA LEU A 153 -8.10 3.62 6.36
C LEU A 153 -8.70 2.47 7.19
N CYS A 154 -8.07 2.13 8.32
CA CYS A 154 -8.54 1.05 9.16
C CYS A 154 -9.77 1.47 9.98
N ASP A 155 -10.83 0.67 9.84
CA ASP A 155 -12.11 0.84 10.52
C ASP A 155 -12.67 -0.50 11.02
N GLU A 156 -13.99 -0.65 11.16
CA GLU A 156 -14.62 -1.91 11.58
C GLU A 156 -14.50 -3.01 10.52
N GLU A 157 -14.40 -2.64 9.24
CA GLU A 157 -14.37 -3.57 8.12
C GLU A 157 -12.97 -3.67 7.49
N THR A 158 -12.10 -2.70 7.73
CA THR A 158 -10.79 -2.56 7.07
C THR A 158 -9.65 -2.80 8.04
N VAL A 159 -8.75 -3.69 7.67
CA VAL A 159 -7.53 -4.00 8.43
C VAL A 159 -6.29 -3.87 7.55
N LEU A 160 -5.16 -3.54 8.15
CA LEU A 160 -3.86 -3.45 7.48
C LEU A 160 -2.99 -4.65 7.86
N MET A 161 -2.65 -5.47 6.89
CA MET A 161 -1.66 -6.54 7.03
C MET A 161 -0.29 -6.03 6.59
N ARG A 162 0.68 -6.08 7.51
CA ARG A 162 2.06 -5.65 7.29
C ARG A 162 3.00 -6.85 7.18
N PRO A 163 3.33 -7.33 5.97
CA PRO A 163 4.05 -8.60 5.77
C PRO A 163 5.45 -8.61 6.39
N VAL A 164 6.15 -7.47 6.40
CA VAL A 164 7.51 -7.37 6.97
C VAL A 164 7.50 -7.60 8.47
N LYS A 165 6.57 -6.97 9.18
CA LYS A 165 6.42 -7.10 10.63
C LYS A 165 5.61 -8.33 11.05
N LYS A 166 5.00 -9.03 10.09
CA LYS A 166 4.08 -10.16 10.32
C LYS A 166 2.95 -9.78 11.28
N GLU A 167 2.41 -8.58 11.13
CA GLU A 167 1.35 -8.07 11.98
C GLU A 167 0.09 -7.75 11.18
N LEU A 168 -1.06 -7.95 11.82
CA LEU A 168 -2.37 -7.52 11.35
C LEU A 168 -2.85 -6.40 12.29
N LEU A 169 -3.07 -5.24 11.73
CA LEU A 169 -3.51 -4.04 12.44
C LEU A 169 -4.98 -3.77 12.15
N ASN A 170 -5.78 -3.74 13.19
CA ASN A 170 -7.11 -3.17 13.22
C ASN A 170 -7.09 -1.82 13.97
N LYS A 171 -8.22 -1.13 14.04
CA LYS A 171 -8.32 0.18 14.69
C LYS A 171 -7.81 0.18 16.14
N SER A 172 -8.17 -0.84 16.93
CA SER A 172 -7.73 -0.93 18.32
C SER A 172 -6.22 -1.09 18.46
N ARG A 173 -5.63 -2.00 17.70
CA ARG A 173 -4.17 -2.21 17.70
C ARG A 173 -3.40 -0.99 17.23
N ILE A 174 -3.91 -0.25 16.24
CA ILE A 174 -3.30 1.00 15.78
C ILE A 174 -3.29 2.02 16.92
N THR A 175 -4.43 2.20 17.58
CA THR A 175 -4.56 3.13 18.71
C THR A 175 -3.65 2.72 19.89
N GLU A 176 -3.58 1.44 20.23
CA GLU A 176 -2.66 0.92 21.26
C GLU A 176 -1.18 1.17 20.94
N GLN A 177 -0.78 0.96 19.68
CA GLN A 177 0.62 1.09 19.27
C GLN A 177 1.07 2.54 19.07
N THR A 178 0.19 3.41 18.63
CA THR A 178 0.53 4.77 18.21
C THR A 178 0.03 5.85 19.16
N GLY A 179 -0.98 5.53 19.98
CA GLY A 179 -1.73 6.48 20.79
C GLY A 179 -2.64 7.40 19.97
N VAL A 180 -2.88 7.05 18.70
CA VAL A 180 -3.72 7.82 17.77
C VAL A 180 -4.76 6.91 17.15
N HIS A 181 -6.02 7.31 17.16
CA HIS A 181 -7.08 6.58 16.48
C HIS A 181 -6.94 6.70 14.95
N PRO A 182 -7.26 5.68 14.15
CA PRO A 182 -7.17 5.74 12.69
C PRO A 182 -7.81 6.99 12.05
N THR A 183 -8.96 7.44 12.54
CA THR A 183 -9.63 8.67 12.03
C THR A 183 -8.77 9.94 12.12
N ASN A 184 -7.81 9.96 13.05
CA ASN A 184 -6.89 11.08 13.28
C ASN A 184 -5.47 10.81 12.76
N MET A 185 -5.26 9.65 12.14
CA MET A 185 -3.92 9.23 11.72
C MET A 185 -3.33 10.15 10.65
N ALA A 186 -4.11 10.60 9.68
CA ALA A 186 -3.66 11.56 8.67
C ALA A 186 -3.19 12.88 9.31
N LEU A 187 -3.93 13.37 10.30
CA LEU A 187 -3.59 14.59 11.04
C LEU A 187 -2.31 14.41 11.87
N ALA A 188 -2.21 13.31 12.60
CA ALA A 188 -1.00 12.99 13.36
C ALA A 188 0.23 12.86 12.44
N ARG A 189 0.09 12.19 11.30
CA ARG A 189 1.13 12.04 10.29
C ARG A 189 1.53 13.38 9.68
N ALA A 190 0.58 14.29 9.44
CA ALA A 190 0.85 15.63 8.94
C ALA A 190 1.73 16.43 9.91
N ILE A 191 1.51 16.27 11.23
CA ILE A 191 2.33 16.90 12.27
C ILE A 191 3.72 16.25 12.35
N ILE A 192 3.78 14.92 12.27
CA ILE A 192 5.04 14.15 12.39
C ILE A 192 5.90 14.27 11.14
N GLY A 193 5.29 14.39 9.96
CA GLY A 193 5.94 14.35 8.66
C GLY A 193 6.30 12.94 8.19
N ASP A 194 6.87 12.85 6.99
CA ASP A 194 7.44 11.64 6.42
C ASP A 194 8.76 11.92 5.70
N ALA A 195 9.86 11.53 6.35
CA ALA A 195 11.19 11.70 5.79
C ALA A 195 11.41 10.84 4.52
N SER A 196 10.67 9.74 4.35
CA SER A 196 10.78 8.88 3.16
C SER A 196 10.19 9.54 1.92
N ASP A 197 9.23 10.44 2.12
CA ASP A 197 8.56 11.22 1.07
C ASP A 197 9.09 12.65 0.96
N ASN A 198 10.12 12.94 1.77
CA ASN A 198 10.71 14.28 1.85
C ASN A 198 9.73 15.34 2.37
N LEU A 199 8.80 14.93 3.24
CA LEU A 199 7.84 15.79 3.92
C LEU A 199 8.32 16.05 5.35
N PRO A 200 8.89 17.24 5.63
CA PRO A 200 9.37 17.55 6.98
C PRO A 200 8.19 17.65 7.95
N GLY A 201 8.40 17.20 9.19
CA GLY A 201 7.43 17.36 10.27
C GLY A 201 7.77 18.50 11.21
N ILE A 202 6.88 18.74 12.15
CA ILE A 202 7.09 19.69 13.24
C ILE A 202 8.26 19.22 14.12
N LYS A 203 9.16 20.13 14.43
CA LYS A 203 10.35 19.83 15.24
C LYS A 203 9.99 19.24 16.60
N GLY A 204 10.48 18.03 16.86
CA GLY A 204 10.21 17.30 18.10
C GLY A 204 8.90 16.51 18.08
N ALA A 205 8.16 16.50 16.97
CA ALA A 205 6.98 15.66 16.81
C ALA A 205 7.36 14.25 16.36
N GLY A 206 6.90 13.28 17.12
CA GLY A 206 6.91 11.86 16.80
C GLY A 206 5.66 11.23 17.41
N PHE A 207 5.31 9.99 17.07
CA PHE A 207 4.08 9.36 17.59
C PHE A 207 3.98 9.45 19.12
N ALA A 208 5.05 9.13 19.86
CA ALA A 208 5.04 9.21 21.31
C ALA A 208 4.81 10.63 21.84
N THR A 209 5.32 11.66 21.15
CA THR A 209 5.10 13.06 21.54
C THR A 209 3.66 13.49 21.22
N VAL A 210 3.18 13.18 20.02
CA VAL A 210 1.82 13.48 19.59
C VAL A 210 0.82 12.80 20.51
N ALA A 211 0.93 11.50 20.75
CA ALA A 211 0.06 10.75 21.65
C ALA A 211 0.03 11.31 23.07
N LYS A 212 1.15 11.84 23.57
CA LYS A 212 1.24 12.40 24.92
C LYS A 212 0.73 13.84 25.03
N ARG A 213 0.82 14.63 23.95
CA ARG A 213 0.54 16.08 23.97
C ARG A 213 -0.80 16.43 23.34
N LEU A 214 -1.28 15.57 22.46
CA LEU A 214 -2.55 15.65 21.75
C LEU A 214 -3.33 14.35 21.98
N ASP A 215 -3.50 13.97 23.25
CA ASP A 215 -4.06 12.68 23.68
C ASP A 215 -5.50 12.46 23.21
N PHE A 216 -6.24 13.55 22.97
CA PHE A 216 -7.57 13.53 22.37
C PHE A 216 -7.58 12.91 20.95
N LEU A 217 -6.45 12.87 20.22
CA LEU A 217 -6.36 12.20 18.93
C LEU A 217 -6.49 10.66 19.04
N SER A 218 -6.50 10.09 20.24
CA SER A 218 -6.81 8.69 20.51
C SER A 218 -8.30 8.38 20.45
N GLU A 219 -9.17 9.38 20.47
CA GLU A 219 -10.62 9.23 20.38
C GLU A 219 -11.08 8.92 18.95
N GLU A 220 -12.22 8.24 18.81
CA GLU A 220 -12.82 7.94 17.51
C GLU A 220 -13.39 9.16 16.79
N LYS A 221 -13.52 10.28 17.48
CA LYS A 221 -13.91 11.57 16.90
C LYS A 221 -12.85 12.04 15.90
N THR A 222 -13.28 12.52 14.72
CA THR A 222 -12.39 13.17 13.77
C THR A 222 -12.12 14.62 14.22
N TYR A 223 -10.86 14.96 14.35
CA TYR A 223 -10.40 16.31 14.70
C TYR A 223 -9.84 17.04 13.49
N THR A 224 -10.00 18.36 13.49
CA THR A 224 -9.48 19.26 12.45
C THR A 224 -8.12 19.85 12.85
N ILE A 225 -7.41 20.43 11.88
CA ILE A 225 -6.18 21.18 12.14
C ILE A 225 -6.48 22.36 13.07
N ASP A 226 -7.63 23.05 12.87
CA ASP A 226 -8.02 24.19 13.70
C ASP A 226 -8.21 23.80 15.18
N GLU A 227 -8.87 22.66 15.45
CA GLU A 227 -9.03 22.15 16.82
C GLU A 227 -7.68 21.80 17.47
N VAL A 228 -6.70 21.30 16.69
CA VAL A 228 -5.34 21.06 17.19
C VAL A 228 -4.62 22.36 17.51
N ILE A 229 -4.72 23.35 16.63
CA ILE A 229 -4.11 24.68 16.87
C ILE A 229 -4.74 25.35 18.09
N GLU A 230 -6.06 25.37 18.19
CA GLU A 230 -6.78 25.93 19.35
C GLU A 230 -6.35 25.22 20.66
N HIS A 231 -6.23 23.89 20.65
CA HIS A 231 -5.71 23.17 21.82
C HIS A 231 -4.29 23.61 22.18
N CYS A 232 -3.43 23.80 21.18
CA CYS A 232 -2.04 24.25 21.42
C CYS A 232 -1.99 25.67 21.95
N GLU A 233 -2.83 26.60 21.46
CA GLU A 233 -2.95 27.99 21.92
C GLU A 233 -3.46 28.09 23.36
N ASN A 234 -4.45 27.27 23.70
CA ASN A 234 -5.05 27.21 25.04
C ASN A 234 -4.16 26.44 26.05
N SER A 235 -3.09 25.82 25.60
CA SER A 235 -2.17 25.13 26.49
C SER A 235 -1.33 26.12 27.29
N ASN A 236 -1.43 26.09 28.62
CA ASN A 236 -0.57 26.87 29.51
C ASN A 236 0.87 26.31 29.63
N SER A 237 1.28 25.40 28.70
CA SER A 237 2.54 24.72 28.73
C SER A 237 3.66 25.53 28.08
N THR A 238 4.81 25.61 28.74
CA THR A 238 6.02 26.24 28.21
C THR A 238 6.80 25.38 27.24
N LEU A 239 6.28 24.19 26.88
CA LEU A 239 6.95 23.25 26.00
C LEU A 239 6.96 23.75 24.54
N LYS A 240 8.12 23.77 23.94
CA LYS A 240 8.33 24.20 22.53
C LYS A 240 7.50 23.41 21.50
N PHE A 241 7.00 22.24 21.88
CA PHE A 241 6.14 21.46 20.98
C PHE A 241 4.89 22.25 20.57
N PHE A 242 4.19 22.87 21.53
CA PHE A 242 2.96 23.61 21.26
C PHE A 242 3.21 24.84 20.39
N SER A 243 4.22 25.66 20.72
CA SER A 243 4.59 26.80 19.88
C SER A 243 5.03 26.38 18.48
N ASN A 244 5.80 25.29 18.35
CA ASN A 244 6.23 24.77 17.06
C ASN A 244 5.03 24.30 16.20
N VAL A 245 3.98 23.71 16.80
CA VAL A 245 2.76 23.32 16.08
C VAL A 245 2.00 24.54 15.59
N ILE A 246 1.85 25.57 16.44
CA ILE A 246 1.17 26.84 16.07
C ILE A 246 1.92 27.52 14.92
N GLU A 247 3.23 27.71 15.07
CA GLU A 247 4.08 28.36 14.06
C GLU A 247 4.15 27.55 12.75
N GLY A 248 4.05 26.23 12.86
CA GLY A 248 4.12 25.29 11.74
C GLY A 248 2.78 24.95 11.09
N ARG A 249 1.70 25.70 11.36
CA ARG A 249 0.35 25.45 10.84
C ARG A 249 0.34 25.21 9.32
N GLU A 250 0.96 26.09 8.55
CA GLU A 250 1.01 25.97 7.07
C GLU A 250 1.69 24.67 6.62
N LEU A 251 2.74 24.25 7.33
CA LEU A 251 3.42 22.98 7.07
C LEU A 251 2.50 21.80 7.36
N VAL A 252 1.76 21.82 8.46
CA VAL A 252 0.79 20.77 8.80
C VAL A 252 -0.32 20.69 7.76
N GLU A 253 -0.86 21.84 7.32
CA GLU A 253 -1.87 21.90 6.26
C GLU A 253 -1.36 21.34 4.94
N HIS A 254 -0.12 21.67 4.56
CA HIS A 254 0.54 21.14 3.38
C HIS A 254 0.71 19.61 3.47
N ASN A 255 1.31 19.12 4.56
CA ASN A 255 1.52 17.70 4.79
C ASN A 255 0.20 16.92 4.81
N TYR A 256 -0.85 17.49 5.42
CA TYR A 256 -2.17 16.87 5.45
C TYR A 256 -2.73 16.66 4.03
N LYS A 257 -2.63 17.67 3.16
CA LYS A 257 -3.03 17.57 1.75
C LYS A 257 -2.25 16.50 1.00
N MET A 258 -0.97 16.34 1.34
CA MET A 258 -0.09 15.34 0.69
C MET A 258 -0.37 13.91 1.14
N MET A 259 -0.71 13.70 2.41
CA MET A 259 -0.72 12.38 3.05
C MET A 259 -2.12 11.82 3.32
N GLN A 260 -3.18 12.65 3.32
CA GLN A 260 -4.54 12.16 3.59
C GLN A 260 -5.05 11.27 2.45
N LEU A 261 -5.72 10.18 2.82
CA LEU A 261 -6.31 9.21 1.90
C LEU A 261 -7.84 9.14 1.99
N TYR A 262 -8.48 9.92 2.87
CA TYR A 262 -9.96 9.96 2.98
C TYR A 262 -10.63 10.47 1.71
N SER A 263 -9.98 11.41 1.03
CA SER A 263 -10.40 11.93 -0.26
C SER A 263 -9.32 11.62 -1.29
N PRO A 264 -9.34 10.42 -1.89
CA PRO A 264 -8.31 10.00 -2.83
C PRO A 264 -8.27 10.94 -4.04
N GLN A 265 -7.06 11.26 -4.49
CA GLN A 265 -6.80 12.21 -5.57
C GLN A 265 -7.10 11.61 -6.96
N MET A 266 -8.31 11.12 -7.12
CA MET A 266 -8.80 10.47 -8.33
C MET A 266 -9.87 11.30 -9.02
N SER A 267 -9.75 11.42 -10.34
CA SER A 267 -10.82 12.01 -11.16
C SER A 267 -12.07 11.11 -11.16
N ILE A 268 -13.22 11.67 -11.52
CA ILE A 268 -14.46 10.90 -11.69
C ILE A 268 -14.24 9.76 -12.69
N GLN A 269 -13.57 10.04 -13.81
CA GLN A 269 -13.24 9.01 -14.81
C GLN A 269 -12.40 7.88 -14.24
N ALA A 270 -11.35 8.20 -13.46
CA ALA A 270 -10.51 7.18 -12.83
C ALA A 270 -11.30 6.31 -11.83
N LYS A 271 -12.20 6.94 -11.06
CA LYS A 271 -13.11 6.21 -10.16
C LYS A 271 -14.05 5.28 -10.93
N THR A 272 -14.60 5.74 -12.06
CA THR A 272 -15.47 4.92 -12.93
C THR A 272 -14.70 3.74 -13.50
N ILE A 273 -13.50 3.94 -14.06
CA ILE A 273 -12.67 2.85 -14.59
C ILE A 273 -12.37 1.82 -13.51
N THR A 274 -11.99 2.27 -12.30
CA THR A 274 -11.72 1.35 -11.17
C THR A 274 -12.97 0.55 -10.78
N LYS A 275 -14.12 1.23 -10.73
CA LYS A 275 -15.40 0.60 -10.42
C LYS A 275 -15.75 -0.47 -11.44
N GLU A 276 -15.70 -0.13 -12.73
CA GLU A 276 -16.01 -1.07 -13.83
C GLU A 276 -15.04 -2.26 -13.84
N ALA A 277 -13.76 -2.03 -13.60
CA ALA A 277 -12.76 -3.10 -13.51
C ALA A 277 -13.05 -4.08 -12.37
N ILE A 278 -13.68 -3.64 -11.30
CA ILE A 278 -14.01 -4.48 -10.15
C ILE A 278 -15.38 -5.15 -10.33
N GLU A 279 -16.41 -4.38 -10.69
CA GLU A 279 -17.79 -4.87 -10.72
C GLU A 279 -18.07 -5.78 -11.92
N ASN A 280 -17.35 -5.61 -13.04
CA ASN A 280 -17.51 -6.41 -14.25
C ASN A 280 -16.38 -7.45 -14.45
N PHE A 281 -15.59 -7.71 -13.42
CA PHE A 281 -14.46 -8.66 -13.54
C PHE A 281 -14.97 -10.09 -13.69
N GLU A 282 -14.48 -10.78 -14.70
CA GLU A 282 -14.74 -12.21 -14.92
C GLU A 282 -13.69 -13.06 -14.20
N PHE A 283 -14.10 -13.76 -13.16
CA PHE A 283 -13.22 -14.58 -12.34
C PHE A 283 -12.87 -15.90 -13.04
N THR A 284 -11.90 -15.85 -13.94
CA THR A 284 -11.41 -17.03 -14.67
C THR A 284 -10.03 -17.47 -14.19
N PHE A 285 -9.71 -18.75 -14.34
CA PHE A 285 -8.39 -19.29 -14.03
C PHE A 285 -7.90 -20.25 -15.11
N ASN A 286 -6.80 -19.89 -15.77
CA ASN A 286 -6.15 -20.76 -16.76
C ASN A 286 -4.96 -21.51 -16.15
N LYS A 287 -5.25 -22.64 -15.47
CA LYS A 287 -4.22 -23.49 -14.84
C LYS A 287 -3.18 -24.00 -15.84
N THR A 288 -3.59 -24.36 -17.05
CA THR A 288 -2.69 -24.93 -18.05
C THR A 288 -1.65 -23.89 -18.49
N GLU A 289 -2.08 -22.68 -18.77
CA GLU A 289 -1.18 -21.60 -19.15
C GLU A 289 -0.28 -21.20 -17.99
N LEU A 290 -0.79 -21.19 -16.76
CA LEU A 290 0.02 -20.95 -15.56
C LEU A 290 1.21 -21.92 -15.47
N ILE A 291 0.95 -23.23 -15.62
CA ILE A 291 1.98 -24.25 -15.55
C ILE A 291 3.00 -24.07 -16.69
N LYS A 292 2.53 -23.79 -17.91
CA LYS A 292 3.39 -23.55 -19.07
C LYS A 292 4.31 -22.35 -18.84
N MET A 293 3.77 -21.22 -18.39
CA MET A 293 4.57 -20.02 -18.09
C MET A 293 5.60 -20.30 -17.00
N MET A 294 5.22 -20.98 -15.91
CA MET A 294 6.14 -21.34 -14.84
C MET A 294 7.29 -22.23 -15.29
N ASN A 295 7.01 -23.20 -16.18
CA ASN A 295 8.06 -24.05 -16.75
C ASN A 295 9.03 -23.26 -17.64
N ILE A 296 8.52 -22.32 -18.44
CA ILE A 296 9.34 -21.44 -19.28
C ILE A 296 10.24 -20.56 -18.43
N ASP A 297 9.69 -19.95 -17.39
CA ASP A 297 10.41 -18.99 -16.54
C ASP A 297 11.28 -19.66 -15.47
N GLY A 298 11.19 -20.99 -15.33
CA GLY A 298 12.01 -21.75 -14.37
C GLY A 298 11.58 -21.57 -12.92
N PHE A 299 10.28 -21.47 -12.67
CA PHE A 299 9.77 -21.45 -11.30
C PHE A 299 10.11 -22.75 -10.57
N SER A 300 10.90 -22.64 -9.52
CA SER A 300 11.18 -23.70 -8.56
C SER A 300 10.51 -23.39 -7.22
N ASP A 301 10.29 -24.42 -6.40
CA ASP A 301 9.85 -24.29 -5.00
C ASP A 301 8.50 -23.60 -4.76
N LEU A 302 7.59 -23.60 -5.72
CA LEU A 302 6.21 -23.18 -5.53
C LEU A 302 5.31 -24.40 -5.31
N ASN A 303 4.50 -24.37 -4.26
CA ASN A 303 3.45 -25.40 -4.09
C ASN A 303 2.29 -25.08 -5.05
N LEU A 304 2.45 -25.57 -6.31
CA LEU A 304 1.47 -25.32 -7.37
C LEU A 304 0.09 -25.88 -7.03
N SER A 305 0.02 -27.00 -6.32
CA SER A 305 -1.26 -27.59 -5.88
C SER A 305 -2.03 -26.67 -4.96
N ASP A 306 -1.35 -26.07 -3.97
CA ASP A 306 -1.94 -25.11 -3.02
C ASP A 306 -2.41 -23.84 -3.74
N LEU A 307 -1.54 -23.24 -4.59
CA LEU A 307 -1.90 -22.06 -5.38
C LEU A 307 -3.14 -22.32 -6.25
N THR A 308 -3.11 -23.42 -7.01
CA THR A 308 -4.23 -23.76 -7.92
C THR A 308 -5.52 -24.06 -7.19
N ALA A 309 -5.46 -24.66 -6.00
CA ALA A 309 -6.65 -24.90 -5.18
C ALA A 309 -7.32 -23.57 -4.78
N HIS A 310 -6.53 -22.60 -4.32
CA HIS A 310 -7.07 -21.27 -3.94
C HIS A 310 -7.60 -20.49 -5.14
N MET A 311 -6.86 -20.48 -6.28
CA MET A 311 -7.33 -19.78 -7.48
C MET A 311 -8.60 -20.42 -8.06
N ASN A 312 -8.68 -21.75 -8.09
CA ASN A 312 -9.91 -22.45 -8.51
C ASN A 312 -11.10 -22.16 -7.59
N ARG A 313 -10.86 -22.04 -6.28
CA ARG A 313 -11.94 -21.67 -5.33
C ARG A 313 -12.49 -20.30 -5.70
N ILE A 314 -11.64 -19.28 -5.83
CA ILE A 314 -12.05 -17.91 -6.14
C ILE A 314 -12.80 -17.86 -7.49
N ALA A 315 -12.29 -18.54 -8.52
CA ALA A 315 -12.94 -18.58 -9.83
C ALA A 315 -14.30 -19.30 -9.85
N ARG A 316 -14.58 -20.19 -8.88
CA ARG A 316 -15.86 -20.93 -8.83
C ARG A 316 -16.90 -20.27 -7.95
N GLU A 317 -16.48 -19.52 -6.94
CA GLU A 317 -17.38 -18.90 -5.95
C GLU A 317 -17.88 -17.52 -6.39
N ASN A 318 -17.32 -16.95 -7.48
CA ASN A 318 -17.70 -15.69 -8.08
C ASN A 318 -18.10 -15.87 -9.55
#